data_49f13ad5e158a1ad70d3ab6da8d283dd
#
_entry.id   49f13ad5e158a1ad70d3ab6da8d283dd
#
_cell.length_a   1.000
_cell.length_b   1.000
_cell.length_c   1.000
_cell.angle_alpha   90.00
_cell.angle_beta   90.00
_cell.angle_gamma   90.00
#
_symmetry.space_group_name_H-M   'P 1'
#
loop_
_entity.id
_entity.type
_entity.pdbx_description
1 polymer ?
#
loop_
_entity_poly.entity_id
_entity_poly.type
_entity_poly.pdbx_seq_one_letter_code
_entity_poly.pdbx_strand_id
1 'polypeptide(L)'
;MKKKMFLFIISIGAVFFAVQPLLKPGFIPTHDGEYHMIRFYEFETMLRAGYWFPRWAPGLNSGYGLPLFNFHYPFPNYVGAFYHSLGWSLSDAFKLALATGYLSAGLFCYLWLSKIFDKFSGAVGAIALLFVPYWFVELYLRGSLGEL
;
A
#
# COMPACT_ATOMS: atom_id res chain seq x y z
N MET A 1 8.60 -17.55 28.10
CA MET A 1 7.68 -17.89 27.00
C MET A 1 6.39 -17.06 27.00
N LYS A 2 5.60 -17.03 28.09
CA LYS A 2 4.30 -16.33 28.16
C LYS A 2 4.32 -14.85 27.75
N LYS A 3 5.31 -14.05 28.19
CA LYS A 3 5.43 -12.62 27.83
C LYS A 3 5.67 -12.39 26.33
N LYS A 4 6.47 -13.25 25.67
CA LYS A 4 6.74 -13.13 24.22
C LYS A 4 5.50 -13.46 23.39
N MET A 5 4.75 -14.48 23.79
CA MET A 5 3.50 -14.88 23.15
C MET A 5 2.42 -13.78 23.32
N PHE A 6 2.33 -13.18 24.50
CA PHE A 6 1.40 -12.10 24.76
C PHE A 6 1.67 -10.87 23.88
N LEU A 7 2.92 -10.44 23.77
CA LEU A 7 3.32 -9.35 22.88
C LEU A 7 3.01 -9.65 21.41
N PHE A 8 3.27 -10.87 20.96
CA PHE A 8 2.97 -11.29 19.60
C PHE A 8 1.46 -11.20 19.30
N ILE A 9 0.61 -11.66 20.22
CA ILE A 9 -0.85 -11.59 20.09
C ILE A 9 -1.32 -10.12 20.04
N ILE A 10 -0.79 -9.27 20.93
CA ILE A 10 -1.12 -7.83 20.93
C ILE A 10 -0.69 -7.17 19.63
N SER A 11 0.51 -7.49 19.13
CA SER A 11 1.00 -6.93 17.88
C SER A 11 0.11 -7.29 16.69
N ILE A 12 -0.30 -8.56 16.59
CA ILE A 12 -1.23 -9.01 15.55
C ILE A 12 -2.59 -8.32 15.70
N GLY A 13 -3.13 -8.26 16.91
CA GLY A 13 -4.41 -7.58 17.16
C GLY A 13 -4.37 -6.10 16.81
N ALA A 14 -3.29 -5.41 17.15
CA ALA A 14 -3.10 -4.01 16.83
C ALA A 14 -3.01 -3.77 15.29
N VAL A 15 -2.21 -4.59 14.59
CA VAL A 15 -2.10 -4.53 13.13
C VAL A 15 -3.45 -4.82 12.46
N PHE A 16 -4.16 -5.85 12.91
CA PHE A 16 -5.49 -6.17 12.40
C PHE A 16 -6.46 -5.01 12.60
N PHE A 17 -6.47 -4.41 13.79
CA PHE A 17 -7.30 -3.24 14.08
C PHE A 17 -6.99 -2.07 13.13
N ALA A 18 -5.71 -1.82 12.86
CA ALA A 18 -5.28 -0.75 11.97
C ALA A 18 -5.71 -0.97 10.51
N VAL A 19 -5.68 -2.20 9.98
CA VAL A 19 -6.01 -2.50 8.58
C VAL A 19 -7.46 -2.93 8.35
N GLN A 20 -8.20 -3.22 9.40
CA GLN A 20 -9.58 -3.73 9.34
C GLN A 20 -10.50 -2.88 8.42
N PRO A 21 -10.43 -1.53 8.39
CA PRO A 21 -11.27 -0.75 7.48
C PRO A 21 -10.99 -1.02 6.00
N LEU A 22 -9.75 -1.41 5.64
CA LEU A 22 -9.38 -1.77 4.27
C LEU A 22 -10.04 -3.08 3.81
N LEU A 23 -10.48 -3.93 4.75
CA LEU A 23 -11.14 -5.20 4.46
C LEU A 23 -12.63 -5.04 4.11
N LYS A 24 -13.20 -3.87 4.31
CA LYS A 24 -14.60 -3.62 3.96
C LYS A 24 -14.78 -3.69 2.44
N PRO A 25 -15.89 -4.28 1.94
CA PRO A 25 -16.17 -4.32 0.52
C PRO A 25 -16.39 -2.91 -0.04
N GLY A 26 -16.07 -2.73 -1.33
CA GLY A 26 -16.26 -1.48 -2.03
C GLY A 26 -15.08 -0.52 -1.92
N PHE A 27 -15.23 0.63 -2.55
CA PHE A 27 -14.23 1.70 -2.57
C PHE A 27 -14.23 2.47 -1.24
N ILE A 28 -13.04 2.79 -0.75
CA ILE A 28 -12.85 3.72 0.37
C ILE A 28 -12.63 5.11 -0.24
N PRO A 29 -13.57 6.04 -0.05
CA PRO A 29 -13.41 7.39 -0.58
C PRO A 29 -12.24 8.09 0.11
N THR A 30 -11.21 8.37 -0.66
CA THR A 30 -10.01 9.09 -0.24
C THR A 30 -9.67 10.15 -1.28
N HIS A 31 -8.82 11.13 -0.95
CA HIS A 31 -8.52 12.22 -1.86
C HIS A 31 -7.86 11.74 -3.17
N ASP A 32 -6.94 10.76 -3.09
CA ASP A 32 -6.11 10.33 -4.21
C ASP A 32 -6.48 8.93 -4.76
N GLY A 33 -7.40 8.22 -4.09
CA GLY A 33 -7.70 6.82 -4.40
C GLY A 33 -8.21 6.58 -5.81
N GLU A 34 -9.10 7.44 -6.31
CA GLU A 34 -9.62 7.34 -7.68
C GLU A 34 -8.49 7.50 -8.70
N TYR A 35 -7.58 8.45 -8.49
CA TYR A 35 -6.42 8.66 -9.35
C TYR A 35 -5.49 7.45 -9.35
N HIS A 36 -5.28 6.81 -8.20
CA HIS A 36 -4.47 5.60 -8.12
C HIS A 36 -5.10 4.42 -8.86
N MET A 37 -6.41 4.23 -8.75
CA MET A 37 -7.10 3.18 -9.50
C MET A 37 -6.99 3.37 -11.01
N ILE A 38 -7.17 4.61 -11.49
CA ILE A 38 -7.00 4.94 -12.90
C ILE A 38 -5.54 4.67 -13.34
N ARG A 39 -4.57 5.07 -12.52
CA ARG A 39 -3.15 4.80 -12.80
C ARG A 39 -2.84 3.30 -12.87
N PHE A 40 -3.39 2.49 -11.98
CA PHE A 40 -3.22 1.04 -12.03
C PHE A 40 -3.76 0.45 -13.31
N TYR A 41 -4.95 0.85 -13.72
CA TYR A 41 -5.55 0.38 -14.97
C TYR A 41 -4.73 0.76 -16.20
N GLU A 42 -4.32 2.02 -16.32
CA GLU A 42 -3.49 2.51 -17.41
C GLU A 42 -2.12 1.82 -17.44
N PHE A 43 -1.51 1.65 -16.27
CA PHE A 43 -0.22 0.98 -16.14
C PHE A 43 -0.30 -0.49 -16.54
N GLU A 44 -1.31 -1.21 -16.06
CA GLU A 44 -1.54 -2.60 -16.44
C GLU A 44 -1.84 -2.76 -17.93
N THR A 45 -2.61 -1.84 -18.50
CA THR A 45 -2.90 -1.83 -19.95
C THR A 45 -1.59 -1.80 -20.76
N MET A 46 -0.64 -0.98 -20.36
CA MET A 46 0.67 -0.93 -21.00
C MET A 46 1.50 -2.19 -20.75
N LEU A 47 1.46 -2.76 -19.55
CA LEU A 47 2.13 -4.04 -19.26
C LEU A 47 1.57 -5.17 -20.13
N ARG A 48 0.25 -5.25 -20.30
CA ARG A 48 -0.42 -6.24 -21.17
C ARG A 48 -0.08 -6.04 -22.65
N ALA A 49 0.20 -4.81 -23.05
CA ALA A 49 0.69 -4.48 -24.40
C ALA A 49 2.19 -4.80 -24.61
N GLY A 50 2.88 -5.35 -23.57
CA GLY A 50 4.28 -5.75 -23.67
C GLY A 50 5.29 -4.69 -23.23
N TYR A 51 4.86 -3.55 -22.74
CA TYR A 51 5.74 -2.50 -22.23
C TYR A 51 6.07 -2.71 -20.76
N TRP A 52 7.17 -3.35 -20.46
CA TRP A 52 7.60 -3.66 -19.08
C TRP A 52 7.91 -2.43 -18.22
N PHE A 53 8.20 -1.31 -18.85
CA PHE A 53 8.44 -0.01 -18.18
C PHE A 53 7.48 1.03 -18.76
N PRO A 54 6.19 1.00 -18.38
CA PRO A 54 5.21 1.97 -18.85
C PRO A 54 5.64 3.41 -18.56
N ARG A 55 5.55 4.26 -19.57
CA ARG A 55 5.81 5.71 -19.45
C ARG A 55 4.62 6.54 -19.85
N TRP A 56 3.73 5.96 -20.62
CA TRP A 56 2.58 6.59 -21.24
C TRP A 56 1.29 6.01 -20.66
N ALA A 57 0.28 6.86 -20.42
CA ALA A 57 -1.06 6.49 -20.01
C ALA A 57 -2.03 6.78 -21.18
N PRO A 58 -2.33 5.79 -22.03
CA PRO A 58 -3.00 6.03 -23.32
C PRO A 58 -4.46 6.47 -23.19
N GLY A 59 -5.19 6.01 -22.19
CA GLY A 59 -6.60 6.33 -21.98
C GLY A 59 -6.86 7.70 -21.38
N LEU A 60 -5.84 8.36 -20.82
CA LEU A 60 -6.00 9.66 -20.22
C LEU A 60 -6.11 10.79 -21.26
N ASN A 61 -6.45 12.00 -20.78
CA ASN A 61 -6.57 13.20 -21.62
C ASN A 61 -7.48 12.98 -22.84
N SER A 62 -8.70 12.47 -22.58
CA SER A 62 -9.72 12.19 -23.61
C SER A 62 -9.22 11.24 -24.72
N GLY A 63 -8.32 10.30 -24.37
CA GLY A 63 -7.75 9.32 -25.31
C GLY A 63 -6.51 9.79 -26.06
N TYR A 64 -6.07 11.03 -25.87
CA TYR A 64 -4.79 11.51 -26.44
C TYR A 64 -3.59 10.99 -25.66
N GLY A 65 -3.81 10.52 -24.43
CA GLY A 65 -2.78 10.02 -23.53
C GLY A 65 -1.91 11.11 -22.91
N LEU A 66 -1.13 10.72 -21.92
CA LEU A 66 -0.10 11.56 -21.31
C LEU A 66 1.13 10.76 -20.86
N PRO A 67 2.32 11.40 -20.75
CA PRO A 67 3.53 10.77 -20.26
C PRO A 67 3.56 10.68 -18.71
N LEU A 68 2.45 10.25 -18.08
CA LEU A 68 2.23 10.26 -16.63
C LEU A 68 3.33 9.54 -15.87
N PHE A 69 3.71 8.36 -16.33
CA PHE A 69 4.63 7.48 -15.62
C PHE A 69 6.11 7.88 -15.76
N ASN A 70 6.42 8.92 -16.51
CA ASN A 70 7.75 9.55 -16.47
C ASN A 70 7.94 10.42 -15.22
N PHE A 71 6.84 10.89 -14.62
CA PHE A 71 6.84 11.84 -13.51
C PHE A 71 6.26 11.27 -12.22
N HIS A 72 5.83 10.01 -12.28
CA HIS A 72 5.19 9.34 -11.16
C HIS A 72 5.96 8.06 -10.79
N TYR A 73 6.12 7.82 -9.50
CA TYR A 73 6.80 6.63 -8.98
C TYR A 73 6.15 5.34 -9.51
N PRO A 74 6.92 4.40 -10.11
CA PRO A 74 6.33 3.25 -10.80
C PRO A 74 5.98 2.10 -9.85
N PHE A 75 6.68 1.94 -8.73
CA PHE A 75 6.58 0.74 -7.88
C PHE A 75 5.17 0.46 -7.36
N PRO A 76 4.42 1.43 -6.79
CA PRO A 76 3.04 1.19 -6.38
C PRO A 76 2.11 0.78 -7.53
N ASN A 77 2.38 1.26 -8.76
CA ASN A 77 1.58 0.86 -9.92
C ASN A 77 1.83 -0.61 -10.30
N TYR A 78 3.05 -1.13 -10.15
CA TYR A 78 3.32 -2.56 -10.31
C TYR A 78 2.58 -3.39 -9.25
N VAL A 79 2.58 -2.94 -7.98
CA VAL A 79 1.86 -3.63 -6.91
C VAL A 79 0.36 -3.66 -7.17
N GLY A 80 -0.23 -2.53 -7.55
CA GLY A 80 -1.65 -2.44 -7.90
C GLY A 80 -2.02 -3.30 -9.12
N ALA A 81 -1.24 -3.20 -10.20
CA ALA A 81 -1.42 -4.01 -11.40
C ALA A 81 -1.27 -5.51 -11.10
N PHE A 82 -0.34 -5.90 -10.24
CA PHE A 82 -0.18 -7.29 -9.80
C PHE A 82 -1.46 -7.81 -9.13
N TYR A 83 -2.00 -7.10 -8.15
CA TYR A 83 -3.25 -7.53 -7.51
C TYR A 83 -4.42 -7.57 -8.47
N HIS A 84 -4.56 -6.59 -9.35
CA HIS A 84 -5.62 -6.58 -10.36
C HIS A 84 -5.47 -7.74 -11.34
N SER A 85 -4.26 -8.06 -11.77
CA SER A 85 -4.00 -9.22 -12.65
C SER A 85 -4.33 -10.58 -12.02
N LEU A 86 -4.37 -10.67 -10.69
CA LEU A 86 -4.84 -11.84 -9.95
C LEU A 86 -6.38 -11.95 -9.88
N GLY A 87 -7.11 -10.99 -10.45
CA GLY A 87 -8.57 -10.97 -10.50
C GLY A 87 -9.25 -10.14 -9.41
N TRP A 88 -8.51 -9.38 -8.60
CA TRP A 88 -9.10 -8.44 -7.66
C TRP A 88 -9.67 -7.23 -8.40
N SER A 89 -10.73 -6.63 -7.88
CA SER A 89 -11.24 -5.36 -8.42
C SER A 89 -10.19 -4.26 -8.29
N LEU A 90 -10.25 -3.20 -9.11
CA LEU A 90 -9.35 -2.05 -8.98
C LEU A 90 -9.42 -1.42 -7.59
N SER A 91 -10.61 -1.34 -7.00
CA SER A 91 -10.81 -0.87 -5.63
C SER A 91 -10.12 -1.76 -4.60
N ASP A 92 -10.20 -3.09 -4.75
CA ASP A 92 -9.54 -4.01 -3.82
C ASP A 92 -8.02 -4.02 -4.06
N ALA A 93 -7.56 -3.94 -5.31
CA ALA A 93 -6.14 -3.81 -5.65
C ALA A 93 -5.54 -2.54 -5.01
N PHE A 94 -6.27 -1.42 -5.01
CA PHE A 94 -5.86 -0.20 -4.33
C PHE A 94 -5.73 -0.39 -2.82
N LYS A 95 -6.73 -0.98 -2.17
CA LYS A 95 -6.69 -1.28 -0.73
C LYS A 95 -5.55 -2.24 -0.35
N LEU A 96 -5.34 -3.27 -1.18
CA LEU A 96 -4.24 -4.22 -0.99
C LEU A 96 -2.88 -3.56 -1.18
N ALA A 97 -2.74 -2.62 -2.12
CA ALA A 97 -1.51 -1.87 -2.29
C ALA A 97 -1.21 -0.98 -1.08
N LEU A 98 -2.22 -0.26 -0.55
CA LEU A 98 -2.09 0.50 0.70
C LEU A 98 -1.69 -0.41 1.88
N ALA A 99 -2.39 -1.54 2.06
CA ALA A 99 -2.07 -2.50 3.11
C ALA A 99 -0.64 -3.05 2.98
N THR A 100 -0.20 -3.33 1.75
CA THR A 100 1.16 -3.84 1.48
C THR A 100 2.21 -2.81 1.88
N GLY A 101 2.06 -1.55 1.51
CA GLY A 101 2.98 -0.47 1.92
C GLY A 101 3.04 -0.34 3.43
N TYR A 102 1.89 -0.18 4.07
CA TYR A 102 1.76 -0.04 5.52
C TYR A 102 2.38 -1.22 6.30
N LEU A 103 2.03 -2.46 5.93
CA LEU A 103 2.55 -3.65 6.61
C LEU A 103 4.04 -3.83 6.37
N SER A 104 4.53 -3.51 5.17
CA SER A 104 5.95 -3.56 4.85
C SER A 104 6.76 -2.56 5.69
N ALA A 105 6.25 -1.34 5.89
CA ALA A 105 6.89 -0.35 6.75
C ALA A 105 7.05 -0.88 8.19
N GLY A 106 5.99 -1.46 8.75
CA GLY A 106 6.05 -2.09 10.07
C GLY A 106 7.05 -3.26 10.15
N LEU A 107 7.02 -4.14 9.15
CA LEU A 107 7.92 -5.29 9.07
C LEU A 107 9.39 -4.85 9.00
N PHE A 108 9.72 -3.93 8.10
CA PHE A 108 11.11 -3.46 7.95
C PHE A 108 11.58 -2.66 9.16
N CYS A 109 10.73 -1.88 9.79
CA CYS A 109 11.03 -1.23 11.08
C CYS A 109 11.34 -2.28 12.16
N TYR A 110 10.51 -3.32 12.29
CA TYR A 110 10.79 -4.43 13.21
C TYR A 110 12.13 -5.09 12.94
N LEU A 111 12.39 -5.46 11.69
CA LEU A 111 13.64 -6.14 11.30
C LEU A 111 14.87 -5.27 11.58
N TRP A 112 14.78 -3.98 11.26
CA TRP A 112 15.86 -3.04 11.48
C TRP A 112 16.16 -2.82 12.96
N LEU A 113 15.16 -2.45 13.75
CA LEU A 113 15.34 -2.19 15.19
C LEU A 113 15.72 -3.46 15.96
N SER A 114 15.23 -4.64 15.55
CA SER A 114 15.60 -5.90 16.17
C SER A 114 17.08 -6.27 15.97
N LYS A 115 17.73 -5.75 14.91
CA LYS A 115 19.17 -5.95 14.68
C LYS A 115 20.03 -4.97 15.49
N ILE A 116 19.54 -3.77 15.75
CA ILE A 116 20.28 -2.74 16.48
C ILE A 116 20.17 -2.94 17.99
N PHE A 117 18.97 -3.26 18.47
CA PHE A 117 18.66 -3.41 19.89
C PHE A 117 18.35 -4.87 20.22
N ASP A 118 17.07 -5.23 20.27
CA ASP A 118 16.56 -6.56 20.53
C ASP A 118 15.15 -6.74 19.93
N LYS A 119 14.63 -7.99 19.97
CA LYS A 119 13.33 -8.31 19.36
C LYS A 119 12.14 -7.61 20.04
N PHE A 120 12.27 -7.29 21.33
CA PHE A 120 11.23 -6.59 22.07
C PHE A 120 11.18 -5.11 21.62
N SER A 121 12.31 -4.45 21.62
CA SER A 121 12.45 -3.07 21.16
C SER A 121 12.02 -2.93 19.68
N GLY A 122 12.35 -3.91 18.84
CA GLY A 122 11.86 -4.00 17.46
C GLY A 122 10.35 -4.04 17.37
N ALA A 123 9.69 -4.88 18.18
CA ALA A 123 8.24 -4.98 18.18
C ALA A 123 7.56 -3.69 18.66
N VAL A 124 8.08 -3.09 19.73
CA VAL A 124 7.57 -1.81 20.26
C VAL A 124 7.72 -0.70 19.23
N GLY A 125 8.89 -0.59 18.60
CA GLY A 125 9.14 0.43 17.59
C GLY A 125 8.27 0.26 16.34
N ALA A 126 8.08 -0.97 15.86
CA ALA A 126 7.19 -1.25 14.74
C ALA A 126 5.72 -0.87 15.04
N ILE A 127 5.23 -1.22 16.24
CA ILE A 127 3.88 -0.84 16.67
C ILE A 127 3.79 0.70 16.78
N ALA A 128 4.76 1.34 17.40
CA ALA A 128 4.79 2.79 17.53
C ALA A 128 4.77 3.47 16.16
N LEU A 129 5.55 2.98 15.18
CA LEU A 129 5.53 3.46 13.81
C LEU A 129 4.15 3.32 13.19
N LEU A 130 3.56 2.12 13.22
CA LEU A 130 2.28 1.84 12.59
C LEU A 130 1.11 2.64 13.19
N PHE A 131 1.23 3.10 14.44
CA PHE A 131 0.20 3.89 15.11
C PHE A 131 0.49 5.39 15.16
N VAL A 132 1.49 5.87 14.43
CA VAL A 132 1.66 7.32 14.22
C VAL A 132 0.42 7.86 13.51
N PRO A 133 -0.22 8.93 14.00
CA PRO A 133 -1.44 9.49 13.39
C PRO A 133 -1.31 9.82 11.91
N TYR A 134 -0.13 10.19 11.45
CA TYR A 134 0.17 10.47 10.05
C TYR A 134 -0.18 9.29 9.12
N TRP A 135 0.14 8.05 9.50
CA TRP A 135 -0.18 6.86 8.72
C TRP A 135 -1.68 6.66 8.50
N PHE A 136 -2.51 6.99 9.50
CA PHE A 136 -3.96 6.91 9.37
C PHE A 136 -4.50 7.99 8.42
N VAL A 137 -3.88 9.17 8.39
CA VAL A 137 -4.22 10.21 7.41
C VAL A 137 -3.87 9.73 6.00
N GLU A 138 -2.68 9.15 5.80
CA GLU A 138 -2.24 8.64 4.49
C GLU A 138 -3.09 7.46 4.02
N LEU A 139 -3.47 6.54 4.92
CA LEU A 139 -4.28 5.36 4.56
C LEU A 139 -5.75 5.71 4.26
N TYR A 140 -6.37 6.53 5.11
CA TYR A 140 -7.84 6.64 5.15
C TYR A 140 -8.38 7.99 4.69
N LEU A 141 -7.60 9.04 4.75
CA LEU A 141 -8.02 10.36 4.29
C LEU A 141 -7.44 10.67 2.92
N ARG A 142 -6.15 10.54 2.75
CA ARG A 142 -5.47 10.84 1.49
C ARG A 142 -5.50 9.66 0.51
N GLY A 143 -5.27 8.44 0.99
CA GLY A 143 -5.07 7.26 0.14
C GLY A 143 -3.78 7.38 -0.69
N SER A 144 -2.72 7.95 -0.11
CA SER A 144 -1.48 8.26 -0.81
C SER A 144 -0.53 7.07 -0.80
N LEU A 145 -0.34 6.43 -1.95
CA LEU A 145 0.60 5.31 -2.11
C LEU A 145 2.06 5.75 -2.19
N GLY A 146 2.32 7.01 -2.44
CA GLY A 146 3.68 7.52 -2.59
C GLY A 146 4.37 7.83 -1.28
N GLU A 147 3.62 7.91 -0.21
CA GLU A 147 4.10 8.28 1.12
C GLU A 147 4.07 7.11 2.11
N LEU A 148 3.57 5.96 1.68
CA LEU A 148 3.62 4.67 2.39
C LEU A 148 4.88 3.89 2.01
#